data_16e738ec2f97f6b180655b100e17a7d8
#
_entry.id   16e738ec2f97f6b180655b100e17a7d8
#
_cell.length_a   1.000
_cell.length_b   1.000
_cell.length_c   1.000
_cell.angle_alpha   90.00
_cell.angle_beta   90.00
_cell.angle_gamma   90.00
#
_symmetry.space_group_name_H-M   'P 1'
#
loop_
_entity.id
_entity.type
_entity.pdbx_description
1 polymer ?
#
loop_
_entity_poly.entity_id
_entity_poly.type
_entity_poly.pdbx_seq_one_letter_code
_entity_poly.pdbx_strand_id
1 'polypeptide(L)'
;MAHASLPPSDWVRRWTPLIPREGTVLDLACGRGRHLRWLASCGLSVLGVDRDEASLSEAAAWGSTLQAELEQGPWPLTGRTFAGVVVTHYLW
;
A
#
# COMPACT_ATOMS: atom_id res chain seq x y z
N MET A 1 -8.00 19.36 5.24
CA MET A 1 -7.39 18.90 3.98
C MET A 1 -7.40 17.39 3.92
N ALA A 2 -8.02 16.84 2.93
CA ALA A 2 -8.17 15.40 2.84
C ALA A 2 -7.00 14.78 2.07
N HIS A 3 -5.99 14.31 2.78
CA HIS A 3 -4.85 13.65 2.14
C HIS A 3 -5.27 12.39 1.37
N ALA A 4 -6.36 11.73 1.82
CA ALA A 4 -6.88 10.55 1.14
C ALA A 4 -7.39 10.83 -0.27
N SER A 5 -7.69 12.08 -0.59
CA SER A 5 -8.15 12.47 -1.93
C SER A 5 -7.03 12.87 -2.87
N LEU A 6 -5.77 12.84 -2.41
CA LEU A 6 -4.64 13.08 -3.30
C LEU A 6 -4.59 11.99 -4.39
N PRO A 7 -4.26 12.34 -5.61
CA PRO A 7 -4.09 11.35 -6.66
C PRO A 7 -2.88 10.46 -6.38
N PRO A 8 -2.84 9.25 -6.95
CA PRO A 8 -1.63 8.43 -6.87
C PRO A 8 -0.50 9.11 -7.62
N SER A 9 0.74 8.75 -7.28
CA SER A 9 1.88 9.30 -7.99
C SER A 9 1.84 8.88 -9.46
N ASP A 10 2.37 9.72 -10.35
CA ASP A 10 2.44 9.39 -11.77
C ASP A 10 3.27 8.13 -12.00
N TRP A 11 4.30 7.94 -11.19
CA TRP A 11 5.16 6.77 -11.30
C TRP A 11 4.38 5.48 -11.00
N VAL A 12 3.56 5.48 -9.96
CA VAL A 12 2.74 4.31 -9.61
C VAL A 12 1.71 4.05 -10.72
N ARG A 13 1.04 5.08 -11.22
CA ARG A 13 0.06 4.94 -12.30
C ARG A 13 0.70 4.34 -13.55
N ARG A 14 1.89 4.80 -13.87
CA ARG A 14 2.61 4.36 -15.06
C ARG A 14 2.94 2.87 -15.03
N TRP A 15 3.33 2.36 -13.87
CA TRP A 15 3.78 0.98 -13.74
C TRP A 15 2.68 -0.01 -13.36
N THR A 16 1.52 0.49 -12.94
CA THR A 16 0.40 -0.37 -12.53
C THR A 16 0.02 -1.43 -13.58
N PRO A 17 -0.06 -1.11 -14.89
CA PRO A 17 -0.44 -2.12 -15.88
C PRO A 17 0.53 -3.31 -15.97
N LEU A 18 1.74 -3.18 -15.45
CA LEU A 18 2.74 -4.24 -15.48
C LEU A 18 2.60 -5.20 -14.30
N ILE A 19 1.77 -4.89 -13.32
CA ILE A 19 1.58 -5.72 -12.14
C ILE A 19 0.65 -6.89 -12.50
N PRO A 20 1.08 -8.16 -12.24
CA PRO A 20 0.19 -9.30 -12.45
C PRO A 20 -1.10 -9.16 -11.62
N ARG A 21 -2.23 -9.52 -12.20
CA ARG A 21 -3.51 -9.41 -11.51
C ARG A 21 -3.72 -10.47 -10.44
N GLU A 22 -3.01 -11.58 -10.54
CA GLU A 22 -3.03 -12.61 -9.52
C GLU A 22 -2.11 -12.23 -8.38
N GLY A 23 -2.50 -12.60 -7.18
CA GLY A 23 -1.72 -12.28 -5.99
C GLY A 23 -2.07 -10.91 -5.43
N THR A 24 -1.30 -10.48 -4.47
CA THR A 24 -1.55 -9.25 -3.71
C THR A 24 -0.43 -8.26 -3.95
N VAL A 25 -0.78 -6.99 -4.13
CA VAL A 25 0.19 -5.90 -4.18
C VAL A 25 0.39 -5.36 -2.78
N LEU A 26 1.64 -5.23 -2.38
CA LEU A 26 2.02 -4.70 -1.07
C LEU A 26 2.37 -3.22 -1.19
N ASP A 27 1.74 -2.38 -0.38
CA ASP A 27 2.05 -0.96 -0.29
C ASP A 27 2.68 -0.68 1.08
N LEU A 28 4.00 -0.55 1.10
CA LEU A 28 4.75 -0.27 2.33
C LEU A 28 4.67 1.20 2.68
N ALA A 29 4.42 1.49 3.96
CA ALA A 29 4.22 2.86 4.44
C ALA A 29 3.06 3.50 3.69
N CYS A 30 1.92 2.81 3.64
CA CYS A 30 0.80 3.19 2.79
C CYS A 30 0.09 4.48 3.23
N GLY A 31 0.31 4.93 4.46
CA GLY A 31 -0.38 6.09 4.98
C GLY A 31 -1.89 5.92 4.90
N ARG A 32 -2.59 6.93 4.41
CA ARG A 32 -4.05 6.94 4.34
C ARG A 32 -4.60 6.19 3.13
N GLY A 33 -3.73 5.61 2.31
CA GLY A 33 -4.15 4.67 1.28
C GLY A 33 -4.40 5.25 -0.10
N ARG A 34 -3.74 6.37 -0.47
CA ARG A 34 -3.97 6.91 -1.82
C ARG A 34 -3.59 5.93 -2.93
N HIS A 35 -2.51 5.18 -2.74
CA HIS A 35 -2.10 4.17 -3.72
C HIS A 35 -2.94 2.90 -3.59
N LEU A 36 -3.34 2.53 -2.37
CA LEU A 36 -4.28 1.42 -2.18
C LEU A 36 -5.57 1.67 -2.96
N ARG A 37 -6.11 2.87 -2.86
CA ARG A 37 -7.34 3.24 -3.57
C ARG A 37 -7.17 3.09 -5.07
N TRP A 38 -6.07 3.61 -5.60
CA TRP A 38 -5.79 3.51 -7.03
C TRP A 38 -5.65 2.06 -7.47
N LEU A 39 -4.84 1.28 -6.77
CA LEU A 39 -4.57 -0.11 -7.12
C LEU A 39 -5.84 -0.95 -7.03
N ALA A 40 -6.65 -0.75 -5.98
CA ALA A 40 -7.92 -1.45 -5.84
C ALA A 40 -8.89 -1.08 -6.97
N SER A 41 -8.90 0.19 -7.40
CA SER A 41 -9.75 0.62 -8.50
C SER A 41 -9.32 -0.01 -9.83
N CYS A 42 -8.08 -0.45 -9.92
CA CYS A 42 -7.57 -1.17 -11.08
C CYS A 42 -7.86 -2.69 -11.02
N GLY A 43 -8.57 -3.14 -9.99
CA GLY A 43 -8.94 -4.55 -9.85
C GLY A 43 -7.91 -5.41 -9.16
N LEU A 44 -6.93 -4.82 -8.50
CA LEU A 44 -5.86 -5.56 -7.81
C LEU A 44 -6.24 -5.80 -6.35
N SER A 45 -5.79 -6.93 -5.79
CA SER A 45 -5.84 -7.17 -4.35
C SER A 45 -4.66 -6.45 -3.72
N VAL A 46 -4.90 -5.74 -2.62
CA VAL A 46 -3.87 -4.88 -2.03
C VAL A 46 -3.77 -5.09 -0.52
N LEU A 47 -2.55 -4.96 -0.01
CA LEU A 47 -2.28 -4.97 1.42
C LEU A 47 -1.45 -3.73 1.75
N GLY A 48 -1.97 -2.85 2.59
CA GLY A 48 -1.25 -1.67 3.05
C GLY A 48 -0.63 -1.91 4.40
N VAL A 49 0.61 -1.52 4.57
CA VAL A 49 1.34 -1.63 5.84
C VAL A 49 1.80 -0.25 6.26
N ASP A 50 1.51 0.10 7.50
CA ASP A 50 1.94 1.36 8.09
C ASP A 50 2.02 1.22 9.60
N ARG A 51 2.77 2.10 10.25
CA ARG A 51 2.86 2.12 11.70
C ARG A 51 1.73 2.88 12.36
N ASP A 52 1.08 3.79 11.61
CA ASP A 52 0.08 4.70 12.15
C ASP A 52 -1.32 4.09 12.06
N GLU A 53 -1.87 3.73 13.20
CA GLU A 53 -3.19 3.11 13.28
C GLU A 53 -4.29 4.01 12.70
N ALA A 54 -4.21 5.31 12.93
CA ALA A 54 -5.23 6.24 12.43
C ALA A 54 -5.22 6.29 10.90
N SER A 55 -4.03 6.28 10.29
CA SER A 55 -3.92 6.24 8.84
C SER A 55 -4.46 4.93 8.28
N LEU A 56 -4.19 3.82 8.94
CA LEU A 56 -4.67 2.51 8.49
C LEU A 56 -6.19 2.41 8.58
N SER A 57 -6.81 3.09 9.54
CA SER A 57 -8.27 3.11 9.63
C SER A 57 -8.90 3.73 8.37
N GLU A 58 -8.26 4.74 7.79
CA GLU A 58 -8.71 5.32 6.54
C GLU A 58 -8.39 4.42 5.36
N ALA A 59 -7.18 3.86 5.33
CA ALA A 59 -6.74 2.99 4.25
C ALA A 59 -7.57 1.71 4.15
N ALA A 60 -8.13 1.24 5.26
CA ALA A 60 -8.93 0.01 5.30
C ALA A 60 -10.16 0.06 4.39
N ALA A 61 -10.61 1.25 3.99
CA ALA A 61 -11.70 1.38 3.04
C ALA A 61 -11.34 0.84 1.65
N TRP A 62 -10.06 0.71 1.35
CA TRP A 62 -9.58 0.38 0.00
C TRP A 62 -8.95 -1.01 -0.12
N GLY A 63 -8.59 -1.61 1.00
CA GLY A 63 -7.96 -2.93 0.98
C GLY A 63 -7.62 -3.43 2.37
N SER A 64 -6.90 -4.54 2.44
CA SER A 64 -6.42 -5.09 3.70
C SER A 64 -5.31 -4.22 4.27
N THR A 65 -5.21 -4.16 5.58
CA THR A 65 -4.18 -3.36 6.25
C THR A 65 -3.50 -4.18 7.35
N LEU A 66 -2.25 -3.82 7.62
CA LEU A 66 -1.46 -4.42 8.70
C LEU A 66 -0.67 -3.32 9.38
N GLN A 67 -0.81 -3.19 10.69
CA GLN A 67 -0.02 -2.23 11.45
C GLN A 67 1.32 -2.86 11.80
N ALA A 68 2.40 -2.21 11.41
CA ALA A 68 3.75 -2.67 11.72
C ALA A 68 4.75 -1.53 11.65
N GLU A 69 5.77 -1.63 12.52
CA GLU A 69 6.90 -0.72 12.48
C GLU A 69 7.99 -1.36 11.62
N LEU A 70 8.17 -0.83 10.42
CA LEU A 70 9.03 -1.44 9.42
C LEU A 70 10.53 -1.23 9.67
N GLU A 71 10.87 -0.22 10.46
CA GLU A 71 12.28 0.12 10.73
C GLU A 71 12.85 -0.59 11.94
N GLN A 72 11.97 -0.97 12.89
CA GLN A 72 12.39 -1.47 14.19
C GLN A 72 11.70 -2.77 14.48
N GLY A 73 11.95 -3.79 14.29
CA GLY A 73 11.26 -5.02 14.59
C GLY A 73 11.41 -6.03 13.47
N PRO A 74 10.95 -7.22 13.70
CA PRO A 74 11.03 -8.25 12.68
C PRO A 74 10.12 -7.92 11.49
N TRP A 75 10.52 -8.37 10.32
CA TRP A 75 9.71 -8.23 9.12
C TRP A 75 8.40 -9.03 9.30
N PRO A 76 7.25 -8.36 9.27
CA PRO A 76 5.98 -9.02 9.63
C PRO A 76 5.43 -9.94 8.54
N LEU A 77 6.04 -9.94 7.36
CA LEU A 77 5.50 -10.62 6.19
C LEU A 77 6.39 -11.78 5.74
N THR A 78 7.19 -12.32 6.64
CA THR A 78 8.07 -13.44 6.36
C THR A 78 7.28 -14.61 5.76
N GLY A 79 7.77 -15.16 4.68
CA GLY A 79 7.14 -16.31 4.03
C GLY A 79 6.02 -15.95 3.06
N ARG A 80 5.65 -14.67 2.94
CA ARG A 80 4.63 -14.23 1.98
C ARG A 80 5.28 -13.72 0.71
N THR A 81 4.59 -13.92 -0.41
CA THR A 81 5.02 -13.39 -1.70
C THR A 81 3.96 -12.42 -2.23
N PHE A 82 4.39 -11.47 -3.06
CA PHE A 82 3.50 -10.45 -3.57
C PHE A 82 3.69 -10.29 -5.07
N ALA A 83 2.62 -9.89 -5.76
CA ALA A 83 2.65 -9.60 -7.19
C ALA A 83 3.44 -8.32 -7.49
N GLY A 84 3.49 -7.40 -6.55
CA GLY A 84 4.26 -6.17 -6.67
C GLY A 84 4.41 -5.52 -5.31
N VAL A 85 5.41 -4.67 -5.17
CA VAL A 85 5.66 -3.91 -3.94
C VAL A 85 5.80 -2.44 -4.30
N VAL A 86 4.98 -1.61 -3.66
CA VAL A 86 5.01 -0.16 -3.84
C VAL A 86 5.59 0.46 -2.57
N VAL A 87 6.63 1.27 -2.74
CA VAL A 87 7.25 2.00 -1.63
C VAL A 87 7.38 3.45 -2.07
N THR A 88 6.56 4.32 -1.50
CA THR A 88 6.59 5.74 -1.83
C THR A 88 6.64 6.57 -0.56
N HIS A 89 7.33 7.70 -0.62
CA HIS A 89 7.43 8.62 0.51
C HIS A 89 8.07 8.01 1.76
N TYR A 90 8.80 6.93 1.60
CA TYR A 90 9.49 6.27 2.70
C TYR A 90 10.97 6.60 2.61
N LEU A 91 11.47 7.34 3.58
CA LEU A 91 12.87 7.78 3.61
C LEU A 91 13.64 7.00 4.67
N TRP A 92 14.83 6.61 4.32
CA TRP A 92 15.75 5.93 5.21
C TRP A 92 16.69 6.92 5.88
#